data_31c966e50c285e75e567fef3a91b7a93
#
_entry.id   31c966e50c285e75e567fef3a91b7a93
#
_cell.length_a   1.000
_cell.length_b   1.000
_cell.length_c   1.000
_cell.angle_alpha   90.00
_cell.angle_beta   90.00
_cell.angle_gamma   90.00
#
_symmetry.space_group_name_H-M   'P 1'
#
loop_
_entity.id
_entity.type
_entity.pdbx_description
1 polymer ?
#
loop_
_entity_poly.entity_id
_entity_poly.type
_entity_poly.pdbx_seq_one_letter_code
_entity_poly.pdbx_strand_id
1 'polypeptide(L)'
;VTGGPPANNRSHVGEVFRVFLRLGVTAFGGPVAHLAFFHDEFVKRRRWLDEPAFADLVALCQFLPGPASSQFGFAVGLQRAGWPGALAAWAGFTLPAASAMILLALGAAMLGDLAASGWMHGLKLATVAVVAHAVWIMGSRLCRGWVRLLLALVTTILVLVWPAAGGQLVALGAAAVTGRWLLKSDPSDLARPATVGFLRRRALVPLLAFFGLLLVLPMLASAYPGGWLQQFDRFYRAGALVFGGGHVVLPFLQSAVVAPGLVTPDEFLAGYGLAQALPGPLFAFAAYLGAVSHQPPNGGLGGVWCLIAVFLPGLLLVAGALPWWERLRGSPSLRAALHGANAAVVGILLAALIAPIATGTLRRPADWCVAGLAFAGLQWVKLPAWTIVALCAAAGWLLGS
;
A
#
# COMPACT_ATOMS: atom_id res chain seq x y z
N VAL A 1 -4.95 -22.15 31.80
CA VAL A 1 -6.22 -22.36 31.11
C VAL A 1 -7.35 -22.06 32.09
N THR A 2 -7.86 -20.84 32.11
CA THR A 2 -9.11 -20.53 32.82
C THR A 2 -10.03 -19.86 31.82
N GLY A 3 -11.00 -20.65 31.33
CA GLY A 3 -12.11 -20.17 30.51
C GLY A 3 -12.97 -19.22 31.31
N GLY A 4 -12.78 -17.92 31.12
CA GLY A 4 -13.75 -16.91 31.50
C GLY A 4 -14.98 -16.99 30.58
N PRO A 5 -16.17 -16.58 31.05
CA PRO A 5 -17.41 -16.63 30.27
C PRO A 5 -17.25 -15.80 28.98
N PRO A 6 -18.00 -16.11 27.89
CA PRO A 6 -17.90 -15.39 26.63
C PRO A 6 -18.30 -13.93 26.87
N ALA A 7 -17.26 -13.06 26.96
CA ALA A 7 -17.46 -11.64 27.07
C ALA A 7 -18.25 -11.16 25.85
N ASN A 8 -19.24 -10.30 26.09
CA ASN A 8 -20.17 -9.76 25.11
C ASN A 8 -19.41 -9.27 23.86
N ASN A 9 -19.47 -10.02 22.77
CA ASN A 9 -18.67 -9.82 21.55
C ASN A 9 -18.87 -8.41 20.95
N ARG A 10 -20.01 -7.75 21.26
CA ARG A 10 -20.34 -6.39 20.79
C ARG A 10 -19.50 -5.31 21.47
N SER A 11 -19.13 -5.48 22.75
CA SER A 11 -18.29 -4.51 23.47
C SER A 11 -16.87 -4.48 22.93
N HIS A 12 -16.35 -5.62 22.49
CA HIS A 12 -15.04 -5.72 21.89
C HIS A 12 -14.95 -5.11 20.47
N VAL A 13 -16.01 -5.20 19.65
CA VAL A 13 -16.07 -4.58 18.32
C VAL A 13 -15.97 -3.05 18.41
N GLY A 14 -16.75 -2.45 19.32
CA GLY A 14 -16.73 -1.00 19.55
C GLY A 14 -15.40 -0.50 20.12
N GLU A 15 -14.75 -1.31 20.96
CA GLU A 15 -13.40 -1.01 21.46
C GLU A 15 -12.38 -1.04 20.31
N VAL A 16 -12.36 -2.08 19.51
CA VAL A 16 -11.49 -2.23 18.34
C VAL A 16 -11.65 -1.04 17.40
N PHE A 17 -12.90 -0.68 17.05
CA PHE A 17 -13.17 0.46 16.17
C PHE A 17 -12.57 1.76 16.72
N ARG A 18 -12.84 2.09 17.99
CA ARG A 18 -12.34 3.34 18.63
C ARG A 18 -10.80 3.40 18.68
N VAL A 19 -10.16 2.27 18.95
CA VAL A 19 -8.69 2.20 18.98
C VAL A 19 -8.10 2.45 17.60
N PHE A 20 -8.63 1.77 16.58
CA PHE A 20 -8.15 1.93 15.22
C PHE A 20 -8.55 3.28 14.61
N LEU A 21 -9.68 3.87 14.99
CA LEU A 21 -10.06 5.22 14.61
C LEU A 21 -9.04 6.26 15.13
N ARG A 22 -8.65 6.13 16.40
CA ARG A 22 -7.59 6.98 16.96
C ARG A 22 -6.27 6.81 16.21
N LEU A 23 -5.86 5.58 15.94
CA LEU A 23 -4.65 5.30 15.16
C LEU A 23 -4.76 5.84 13.73
N GLY A 24 -5.93 5.73 13.09
CA GLY A 24 -6.18 6.28 11.75
C GLY A 24 -6.05 7.79 11.66
N VAL A 25 -6.29 8.52 12.75
CA VAL A 25 -6.15 9.98 12.82
C VAL A 25 -4.76 10.41 13.28
N THR A 26 -4.01 9.57 14.00
CA THR A 26 -2.74 9.97 14.64
C THR A 26 -1.50 9.32 14.04
N ALA A 27 -1.65 8.19 13.33
CA ALA A 27 -0.50 7.46 12.80
C ALA A 27 -0.05 8.04 11.45
N PHE A 28 0.93 8.93 11.49
CA PHE A 28 1.62 9.47 10.32
C PHE A 28 2.88 8.68 9.98
N GLY A 29 3.36 8.77 8.75
CA GLY A 29 4.70 8.32 8.35
C GLY A 29 4.77 6.94 7.69
N GLY A 30 3.63 6.40 7.25
CA GLY A 30 3.58 5.19 6.42
C GLY A 30 3.80 3.87 7.19
N PRO A 31 3.95 2.75 6.49
CA PRO A 31 3.85 1.40 7.08
C PRO A 31 4.83 1.13 8.24
N VAL A 32 6.06 1.62 8.15
CA VAL A 32 7.07 1.40 9.20
C VAL A 32 6.73 2.16 10.49
N ALA A 33 6.28 3.42 10.34
CA ALA A 33 5.84 4.22 11.47
C ALA A 33 4.56 3.62 12.08
N HIS A 34 3.61 3.16 11.25
CA HIS A 34 2.39 2.51 11.73
C HIS A 34 2.71 1.30 12.63
N LEU A 35 3.70 0.48 12.26
CA LEU A 35 4.09 -0.65 13.09
C LEU A 35 4.63 -0.22 14.46
N ALA A 36 5.34 0.91 14.54
CA ALA A 36 5.77 1.46 15.83
C ALA A 36 4.57 1.91 16.69
N PHE A 37 3.60 2.64 16.11
CA PHE A 37 2.36 2.99 16.80
C PHE A 37 1.57 1.75 17.26
N PHE A 38 1.49 0.72 16.42
CA PHE A 38 0.81 -0.53 16.75
C PHE A 38 1.52 -1.29 17.86
N HIS A 39 2.85 -1.32 17.85
CA HIS A 39 3.64 -1.94 18.92
C HIS A 39 3.36 -1.26 20.27
N ASP A 40 3.43 0.08 20.31
CA ASP A 40 3.16 0.84 21.51
C ASP A 40 1.73 0.64 22.02
N GLU A 41 0.73 0.61 21.12
CA GLU A 41 -0.67 0.44 21.51
C GLU A 41 -1.01 -1.00 21.91
N PHE A 42 -0.57 -2.02 21.13
CA PHE A 42 -1.04 -3.39 21.31
C PHE A 42 -0.14 -4.25 22.19
N VAL A 43 1.16 -3.95 22.27
CA VAL A 43 2.09 -4.68 23.14
C VAL A 43 2.26 -3.98 24.47
N LYS A 44 2.69 -2.70 24.46
CA LYS A 44 3.02 -1.99 25.71
C LYS A 44 1.77 -1.55 26.47
N ARG A 45 0.82 -0.87 25.80
CA ARG A 45 -0.30 -0.20 26.46
C ARG A 45 -1.47 -1.14 26.75
N ARG A 46 -1.98 -1.83 25.74
CA ARG A 46 -3.17 -2.67 25.86
C ARG A 46 -2.87 -4.12 26.15
N ARG A 47 -1.66 -4.57 25.85
CA ARG A 47 -1.22 -5.97 26.02
C ARG A 47 -2.18 -6.95 25.31
N TRP A 48 -2.65 -6.58 24.12
CA TRP A 48 -3.45 -7.46 23.28
C TRP A 48 -2.60 -8.53 22.62
N LEU A 49 -1.31 -8.24 22.39
CA LEU A 49 -0.31 -9.13 21.85
C LEU A 49 0.92 -9.11 22.76
N ASP A 50 1.63 -10.23 22.84
CA ASP A 50 3.00 -10.28 23.35
C ASP A 50 4.01 -9.99 22.21
N GLU A 51 5.29 -9.79 22.56
CA GLU A 51 6.34 -9.48 21.58
C GLU A 51 6.47 -10.54 20.47
N PRO A 52 6.47 -11.87 20.78
CA PRO A 52 6.54 -12.90 19.74
C PRO A 52 5.33 -12.88 18.79
N ALA A 53 4.11 -12.75 19.31
CA ALA A 53 2.90 -12.71 18.50
C ALA A 53 2.85 -11.44 17.61
N PHE A 54 3.30 -10.30 18.13
CA PHE A 54 3.43 -9.07 17.35
C PHE A 54 4.42 -9.26 16.18
N ALA A 55 5.63 -9.75 16.47
CA ALA A 55 6.66 -9.97 15.46
C ALA A 55 6.21 -10.96 14.38
N ASP A 56 5.53 -12.02 14.79
CA ASP A 56 5.02 -13.06 13.89
C ASP A 56 3.92 -12.53 12.96
N LEU A 57 3.01 -11.71 13.50
CA LEU A 57 1.95 -11.08 12.72
C LEU A 57 2.50 -10.02 11.75
N VAL A 58 3.51 -9.25 12.16
CA VAL A 58 4.24 -8.34 11.28
C VAL A 58 4.91 -9.10 10.13
N ALA A 59 5.58 -10.22 10.44
CA ALA A 59 6.22 -11.05 9.43
C ALA A 59 5.22 -11.61 8.42
N LEU A 60 4.06 -12.09 8.86
CA LEU A 60 2.96 -12.52 7.98
C LEU A 60 2.53 -11.39 7.03
N CYS A 61 2.25 -10.20 7.58
CA CYS A 61 1.74 -9.08 6.78
C CYS A 61 2.79 -8.49 5.82
N GLN A 62 4.08 -8.65 6.12
CA GLN A 62 5.16 -8.27 5.20
C GLN A 62 5.43 -9.35 4.13
N PHE A 63 5.06 -10.59 4.43
CA PHE A 63 5.18 -11.71 3.51
C PHE A 63 4.06 -11.72 2.45
N LEU A 64 2.84 -11.35 2.84
CA LEU A 64 1.69 -11.33 1.95
C LEU A 64 1.67 -10.06 1.08
N PRO A 65 1.15 -10.14 -0.16
CA PRO A 65 0.87 -8.93 -0.91
C PRO A 65 -0.29 -8.15 -0.27
N GLY A 66 -0.22 -6.83 -0.35
CA GLY A 66 -1.23 -5.93 0.17
C GLY A 66 -0.71 -4.86 1.13
N PRO A 67 -1.61 -4.06 1.72
CA PRO A 67 -1.29 -3.00 2.67
C PRO A 67 -0.94 -3.57 4.05
N ALA A 68 0.34 -3.88 4.30
CA ALA A 68 0.81 -4.59 5.48
C ALA A 68 0.28 -4.02 6.83
N SER A 69 0.23 -2.70 7.00
CA SER A 69 -0.32 -2.08 8.22
C SER A 69 -1.82 -2.33 8.37
N SER A 70 -2.59 -2.25 7.30
CA SER A 70 -4.03 -2.54 7.34
C SER A 70 -4.32 -4.03 7.50
N GLN A 71 -3.51 -4.90 6.88
CA GLN A 71 -3.55 -6.35 7.08
C GLN A 71 -3.27 -6.70 8.55
N PHE A 72 -2.26 -6.07 9.16
CA PHE A 72 -1.96 -6.24 10.58
C PHE A 72 -3.15 -5.83 11.45
N GLY A 73 -3.69 -4.63 11.25
CA GLY A 73 -4.86 -4.15 12.00
C GLY A 73 -6.08 -5.07 11.84
N PHE A 74 -6.35 -5.51 10.61
CA PHE A 74 -7.43 -6.45 10.31
C PHE A 74 -7.24 -7.78 11.04
N ALA A 75 -6.03 -8.34 11.06
CA ALA A 75 -5.73 -9.58 11.75
C ALA A 75 -5.86 -9.46 13.28
N VAL A 76 -5.43 -8.33 13.86
CA VAL A 76 -5.66 -8.02 15.29
C VAL A 76 -7.16 -7.94 15.59
N GLY A 77 -7.92 -7.24 14.77
CA GLY A 77 -9.38 -7.16 14.89
C GLY A 77 -10.07 -8.54 14.79
N LEU A 78 -9.59 -9.38 13.85
CA LEU A 78 -10.08 -10.74 13.65
C LEU A 78 -9.83 -11.63 14.88
N GLN A 79 -8.66 -11.49 15.51
CA GLN A 79 -8.34 -12.24 16.73
C GLN A 79 -9.15 -11.76 17.92
N ARG A 80 -9.46 -10.46 18.03
CA ARG A 80 -10.15 -9.86 19.18
C ARG A 80 -11.66 -10.05 19.15
N ALA A 81 -12.29 -9.89 18.00
CA ALA A 81 -13.75 -9.88 17.89
C ALA A 81 -14.29 -10.54 16.59
N GLY A 82 -13.51 -11.47 16.00
CA GLY A 82 -13.89 -12.16 14.77
C GLY A 82 -14.03 -11.22 13.57
N TRP A 83 -14.81 -11.61 12.57
CA TRP A 83 -15.02 -10.84 11.35
C TRP A 83 -15.53 -9.41 11.58
N PRO A 84 -16.52 -9.17 12.50
CA PRO A 84 -16.93 -7.80 12.83
C PRO A 84 -15.80 -6.95 13.40
N GLY A 85 -14.92 -7.55 14.23
CA GLY A 85 -13.73 -6.88 14.75
C GLY A 85 -12.71 -6.55 13.67
N ALA A 86 -12.50 -7.46 12.72
CA ALA A 86 -11.61 -7.25 11.59
C ALA A 86 -12.07 -6.08 10.70
N LEU A 87 -13.35 -6.04 10.36
CA LEU A 87 -13.95 -4.95 9.59
C LEU A 87 -13.93 -3.62 10.37
N ALA A 88 -14.20 -3.66 11.69
CA ALA A 88 -14.12 -2.49 12.55
C ALA A 88 -12.69 -1.92 12.63
N ALA A 89 -11.67 -2.77 12.71
CA ALA A 89 -10.28 -2.35 12.69
C ALA A 89 -9.90 -1.69 11.37
N TRP A 90 -10.24 -2.33 10.24
CA TRP A 90 -10.00 -1.78 8.91
C TRP A 90 -10.72 -0.44 8.71
N ALA A 91 -11.99 -0.38 9.02
CA ALA A 91 -12.80 0.82 8.87
C ALA A 91 -12.26 1.96 9.77
N GLY A 92 -12.02 1.70 11.05
CA GLY A 92 -11.49 2.71 11.97
C GLY A 92 -10.16 3.29 11.50
N PHE A 93 -9.24 2.44 11.03
CA PHE A 93 -7.92 2.89 10.58
C PHE A 93 -7.94 3.60 9.22
N THR A 94 -8.91 3.26 8.35
CA THR A 94 -8.92 3.69 6.95
C THR A 94 -9.86 4.85 6.68
N LEU A 95 -11.04 4.89 7.32
CA LEU A 95 -12.07 5.89 7.04
C LEU A 95 -11.61 7.34 7.21
N PRO A 96 -10.82 7.73 8.23
CA PRO A 96 -10.38 9.12 8.34
C PRO A 96 -9.61 9.60 7.11
N ALA A 97 -8.61 8.82 6.70
CA ALA A 97 -7.82 9.14 5.51
C ALA A 97 -8.66 9.10 4.23
N ALA A 98 -9.51 8.08 4.08
CA ALA A 98 -10.35 7.91 2.91
C ALA A 98 -11.36 9.06 2.76
N SER A 99 -12.02 9.47 3.85
CA SER A 99 -12.94 10.60 3.86
C SER A 99 -12.23 11.90 3.49
N ALA A 100 -11.04 12.15 4.07
CA ALA A 100 -10.24 13.31 3.73
C ALA A 100 -9.84 13.30 2.25
N MET A 101 -9.42 12.15 1.70
CA MET A 101 -9.04 12.02 0.29
C MET A 101 -10.22 12.26 -0.66
N ILE A 102 -11.41 11.75 -0.33
CA ILE A 102 -12.63 12.02 -1.13
C ILE A 102 -12.99 13.51 -1.07
N LEU A 103 -12.96 14.12 0.12
CA LEU A 103 -13.27 15.55 0.27
C LEU A 103 -12.28 16.44 -0.47
N LEU A 104 -10.98 16.11 -0.44
CA LEU A 104 -9.95 16.82 -1.21
C LEU A 104 -10.17 16.66 -2.72
N ALA A 105 -10.58 15.49 -3.19
CA ALA A 105 -10.91 15.24 -4.59
C ALA A 105 -12.11 16.11 -5.05
N LEU A 106 -13.18 16.12 -4.26
CA LEU A 106 -14.38 16.91 -4.55
C LEU A 106 -14.11 18.42 -4.45
N GLY A 107 -13.30 18.83 -3.46
CA GLY A 107 -12.88 20.22 -3.29
C GLY A 107 -12.01 20.70 -4.45
N ALA A 108 -11.07 19.89 -4.93
CA ALA A 108 -10.25 20.23 -6.10
C ALA A 108 -11.10 20.42 -7.36
N ALA A 109 -12.12 19.58 -7.55
CA ALA A 109 -13.06 19.73 -8.66
C ALA A 109 -13.87 21.03 -8.61
N MET A 110 -14.14 21.56 -7.41
CA MET A 110 -14.85 22.84 -7.23
C MET A 110 -13.95 24.07 -7.42
N LEU A 111 -12.64 23.94 -7.22
CA LEU A 111 -11.70 25.05 -7.27
C LEU A 111 -11.25 25.40 -8.71
N GLY A 112 -11.60 24.61 -9.72
CA GLY A 112 -11.36 24.89 -11.14
C GLY A 112 -9.90 25.30 -11.44
N ASP A 113 -9.69 26.49 -12.01
CA ASP A 113 -8.38 27.02 -12.41
C ASP A 113 -7.37 27.21 -11.25
N LEU A 114 -7.84 27.31 -10.00
CA LEU A 114 -6.97 27.27 -8.82
C LEU A 114 -6.24 25.92 -8.68
N ALA A 115 -6.75 24.86 -9.29
CA ALA A 115 -6.06 23.57 -9.37
C ALA A 115 -4.81 23.63 -10.29
N ALA A 116 -4.74 24.58 -11.23
CA ALA A 116 -3.59 24.84 -12.10
C ALA A 116 -2.50 25.69 -11.42
N SER A 117 -2.68 26.10 -10.16
CA SER A 117 -1.78 26.98 -9.43
C SER A 117 -0.47 26.29 -9.01
N GLY A 118 0.58 27.08 -8.75
CA GLY A 118 1.93 26.58 -8.42
C GLY A 118 2.02 25.60 -7.26
N TRP A 119 1.09 25.63 -6.28
CA TRP A 119 1.07 24.66 -5.18
C TRP A 119 0.88 23.20 -5.65
N MET A 120 0.12 23.01 -6.75
CA MET A 120 -0.06 21.69 -7.37
C MET A 120 1.27 21.16 -7.93
N HIS A 121 2.06 22.03 -8.57
CA HIS A 121 3.41 21.68 -9.01
C HIS A 121 4.31 21.31 -7.81
N GLY A 122 4.20 22.05 -6.70
CA GLY A 122 4.88 21.71 -5.44
C GLY A 122 4.51 20.31 -4.90
N LEU A 123 3.24 19.90 -4.97
CA LEU A 123 2.83 18.55 -4.58
C LEU A 123 3.46 17.46 -5.47
N LYS A 124 3.62 17.73 -6.76
CA LYS A 124 4.31 16.81 -7.68
C LYS A 124 5.81 16.72 -7.33
N LEU A 125 6.47 17.82 -6.97
CA LEU A 125 7.85 17.82 -6.49
C LEU A 125 8.01 17.03 -5.19
N ALA A 126 7.09 17.19 -4.24
CA ALA A 126 7.07 16.39 -3.01
C ALA A 126 6.94 14.89 -3.34
N THR A 127 6.11 14.53 -4.33
CA THR A 127 5.96 13.15 -4.79
C THR A 127 7.27 12.57 -5.31
N VAL A 128 8.03 13.32 -6.13
CA VAL A 128 9.36 12.89 -6.60
C VAL A 128 10.28 12.58 -5.41
N ALA A 129 10.37 13.48 -4.44
CA ALA A 129 11.24 13.33 -3.27
C ALA A 129 10.83 12.12 -2.40
N VAL A 130 9.53 11.94 -2.15
CA VAL A 130 9.02 10.84 -1.32
C VAL A 130 9.22 9.50 -2.02
N VAL A 131 8.97 9.40 -3.33
CA VAL A 131 9.19 8.16 -4.08
C VAL A 131 10.68 7.83 -4.18
N ALA A 132 11.53 8.82 -4.41
CA ALA A 132 13.00 8.63 -4.39
C ALA A 132 13.46 8.12 -3.00
N HIS A 133 12.95 8.69 -1.93
CA HIS A 133 13.23 8.24 -0.56
C HIS A 133 12.73 6.81 -0.31
N ALA A 134 11.54 6.46 -0.80
CA ALA A 134 11.03 5.10 -0.71
C ALA A 134 11.91 4.09 -1.47
N VAL A 135 12.36 4.42 -2.70
CA VAL A 135 13.30 3.61 -3.47
C VAL A 135 14.61 3.42 -2.70
N TRP A 136 15.13 4.49 -2.09
CA TRP A 136 16.35 4.42 -1.29
C TRP A 136 16.21 3.48 -0.09
N ILE A 137 15.17 3.67 0.73
CA ILE A 137 14.94 2.83 1.92
C ILE A 137 14.68 1.37 1.52
N MET A 138 13.83 1.14 0.54
CA MET A 138 13.50 -0.22 0.11
C MET A 138 14.71 -0.88 -0.56
N GLY A 139 15.43 -0.18 -1.42
CA GLY A 139 16.63 -0.66 -2.08
C GLY A 139 17.70 -1.09 -1.08
N SER A 140 17.98 -0.26 -0.08
CA SER A 140 18.97 -0.56 0.97
C SER A 140 18.60 -1.75 1.85
N ARG A 141 17.32 -2.05 2.01
CA ARG A 141 16.82 -3.16 2.83
C ARG A 141 16.59 -4.44 2.04
N LEU A 142 15.96 -4.35 0.87
CA LEU A 142 15.49 -5.50 0.10
C LEU A 142 16.48 -5.97 -0.96
N CYS A 143 17.35 -5.07 -1.48
CA CYS A 143 18.33 -5.38 -2.53
C CYS A 143 19.73 -5.66 -1.96
N ARG A 144 19.82 -6.30 -0.78
CA ARG A 144 21.10 -6.71 -0.21
C ARG A 144 21.70 -7.86 -1.01
N GLY A 145 22.94 -7.69 -1.48
CA GLY A 145 23.65 -8.65 -2.32
C GLY A 145 23.42 -8.42 -3.81
N TRP A 146 24.42 -8.80 -4.62
CA TRP A 146 24.49 -8.49 -6.04
C TRP A 146 23.34 -9.10 -6.87
N VAL A 147 22.85 -10.31 -6.50
CA VAL A 147 21.75 -10.98 -7.21
C VAL A 147 20.46 -10.19 -7.11
N ARG A 148 20.10 -9.74 -5.88
CA ARG A 148 18.88 -8.94 -5.65
C ARG A 148 18.99 -7.57 -6.32
N LEU A 149 20.17 -6.96 -6.30
CA LEU A 149 20.41 -5.70 -7.00
C LEU A 149 20.25 -5.87 -8.51
N LEU A 150 20.84 -6.93 -9.07
CA LEU A 150 20.71 -7.25 -10.50
C LEU A 150 19.22 -7.49 -10.88
N LEU A 151 18.47 -8.24 -10.07
CA LEU A 151 17.04 -8.45 -10.29
C LEU A 151 16.27 -7.13 -10.31
N ALA A 152 16.56 -6.21 -9.37
CA ALA A 152 15.96 -4.89 -9.36
C ALA A 152 16.29 -4.09 -10.62
N LEU A 153 17.55 -4.05 -11.04
CA LEU A 153 17.98 -3.31 -12.23
C LEU A 153 17.39 -3.89 -13.53
N VAL A 154 17.41 -5.22 -13.69
CA VAL A 154 16.79 -5.88 -14.85
C VAL A 154 15.28 -5.60 -14.89
N THR A 155 14.62 -5.66 -13.73
CA THR A 155 13.21 -5.30 -13.65
C THR A 155 12.97 -3.84 -14.02
N THR A 156 13.83 -2.92 -13.57
CA THR A 156 13.74 -1.50 -13.94
C THR A 156 13.79 -1.33 -15.45
N ILE A 157 14.77 -1.95 -16.10
CA ILE A 157 14.94 -1.87 -17.56
C ILE A 157 13.71 -2.47 -18.28
N LEU A 158 13.27 -3.66 -17.85
CA LEU A 158 12.13 -4.34 -18.45
C LEU A 158 10.85 -3.49 -18.36
N VAL A 159 10.59 -2.87 -17.22
CA VAL A 159 9.39 -2.03 -17.01
C VAL A 159 9.50 -0.69 -17.76
N LEU A 160 10.69 -0.12 -17.92
CA LEU A 160 10.90 1.07 -18.75
C LEU A 160 10.68 0.79 -20.25
N VAL A 161 11.08 -0.40 -20.72
CA VAL A 161 10.87 -0.83 -22.12
C VAL A 161 9.43 -1.26 -22.35
N TRP A 162 8.80 -1.89 -21.36
CA TRP A 162 7.42 -2.37 -21.44
C TRP A 162 6.59 -1.88 -20.25
N PRO A 163 6.14 -0.62 -20.27
CA PRO A 163 5.46 0.03 -19.12
C PRO A 163 4.03 -0.45 -18.84
N ALA A 164 3.48 -1.34 -19.68
CA ALA A 164 2.15 -1.91 -19.46
C ALA A 164 2.10 -2.79 -18.21
N ALA A 165 0.91 -2.95 -17.63
CA ALA A 165 0.67 -3.84 -16.48
C ALA A 165 1.19 -5.27 -16.72
N GLY A 166 1.12 -5.77 -17.96
CA GLY A 166 1.69 -7.07 -18.36
C GLY A 166 3.19 -7.14 -18.13
N GLY A 167 3.95 -6.08 -18.47
CA GLY A 167 5.39 -6.01 -18.24
C GLY A 167 5.76 -6.07 -16.76
N GLN A 168 4.99 -5.37 -15.91
CA GLN A 168 5.19 -5.41 -14.44
C GLN A 168 4.93 -6.82 -13.89
N LEU A 169 3.87 -7.51 -14.36
CA LEU A 169 3.54 -8.87 -13.94
C LEU A 169 4.61 -9.87 -14.35
N VAL A 170 5.06 -9.81 -15.60
CA VAL A 170 6.14 -10.67 -16.12
C VAL A 170 7.42 -10.44 -15.33
N ALA A 171 7.79 -9.18 -15.08
CA ALA A 171 8.98 -8.84 -14.30
C ALA A 171 8.90 -9.41 -12.87
N LEU A 172 7.76 -9.24 -12.20
CA LEU A 172 7.52 -9.74 -10.85
C LEU A 172 7.59 -11.28 -10.80
N GLY A 173 6.90 -11.95 -11.73
CA GLY A 173 6.88 -13.42 -11.83
C GLY A 173 8.26 -14.00 -12.15
N ALA A 174 8.96 -13.43 -13.14
CA ALA A 174 10.31 -13.85 -13.49
C ALA A 174 11.29 -13.69 -12.33
N ALA A 175 11.24 -12.56 -11.61
CA ALA A 175 12.09 -12.33 -10.47
C ALA A 175 11.76 -13.25 -9.28
N ALA A 176 10.49 -13.60 -9.06
CA ALA A 176 10.09 -14.57 -8.04
C ALA A 176 10.63 -15.97 -8.38
N VAL A 177 10.51 -16.40 -9.63
CA VAL A 177 11.05 -17.69 -10.11
C VAL A 177 12.57 -17.71 -10.01
N THR A 178 13.25 -16.68 -10.50
CA THR A 178 14.71 -16.56 -10.42
C THR A 178 15.18 -16.52 -8.97
N GLY A 179 14.47 -15.78 -8.11
CA GLY A 179 14.75 -15.71 -6.68
C GLY A 179 14.68 -17.07 -6.01
N ARG A 180 13.69 -17.90 -6.35
CA ARG A 180 13.55 -19.27 -5.84
C ARG A 180 14.78 -20.14 -6.14
N TRP A 181 15.44 -19.95 -7.28
CA TRP A 181 16.57 -20.75 -7.72
C TRP A 181 17.91 -20.19 -7.26
N LEU A 182 18.08 -18.88 -7.26
CA LEU A 182 19.37 -18.22 -7.00
C LEU A 182 19.54 -17.69 -5.58
N LEU A 183 18.43 -17.43 -4.85
CA LEU A 183 18.51 -16.86 -3.51
C LEU A 183 18.40 -17.95 -2.45
N LYS A 184 19.33 -17.93 -1.51
CA LYS A 184 19.27 -18.78 -0.31
C LYS A 184 18.47 -18.06 0.78
N SER A 185 17.59 -18.79 1.47
CA SER A 185 16.89 -18.29 2.65
C SER A 185 17.71 -18.62 3.89
N ASP A 186 17.90 -17.64 4.76
CA ASP A 186 18.60 -17.84 6.03
C ASP A 186 17.66 -18.53 7.03
N PRO A 187 18.11 -19.61 7.71
CA PRO A 187 17.31 -20.29 8.73
C PRO A 187 17.00 -19.43 9.97
N SER A 188 17.78 -18.36 10.19
CA SER A 188 17.64 -17.46 11.35
C SER A 188 16.36 -16.61 11.36
N ASP A 189 15.62 -16.53 10.24
CA ASP A 189 14.35 -15.78 10.13
C ASP A 189 13.14 -16.50 10.78
N LEU A 190 13.36 -17.59 11.53
CA LEU A 190 12.30 -18.38 12.15
C LEU A 190 11.98 -17.85 13.56
N ALA A 191 11.02 -16.92 13.68
CA ALA A 191 10.42 -16.58 14.96
C ALA A 191 9.64 -17.79 15.55
N ARG A 192 9.53 -17.87 16.88
CA ARG A 192 8.82 -18.96 17.58
C ARG A 192 7.33 -18.96 17.24
N PRO A 193 6.65 -20.14 17.20
CA PRO A 193 5.25 -20.23 16.79
C PRO A 193 4.33 -19.51 17.77
N ALA A 194 3.53 -18.57 17.25
CA ALA A 194 2.34 -18.10 17.94
C ALA A 194 1.15 -18.95 17.47
N THR A 195 0.56 -19.71 18.38
CA THR A 195 -0.59 -20.55 18.10
C THR A 195 -1.85 -19.69 17.90
N VAL A 196 -2.24 -19.51 16.66
CA VAL A 196 -3.52 -18.85 16.32
C VAL A 196 -4.57 -19.93 16.13
N GLY A 197 -5.50 -20.03 17.10
CA GLY A 197 -6.57 -21.03 17.13
C GLY A 197 -7.71 -20.78 16.14
N PHE A 198 -7.42 -20.45 14.89
CA PHE A 198 -8.43 -20.23 13.86
C PHE A 198 -8.70 -21.52 13.07
N LEU A 199 -9.98 -21.88 12.90
CA LEU A 199 -10.38 -23.11 12.19
C LEU A 199 -9.94 -23.05 10.71
N ARG A 200 -9.02 -23.92 10.31
CA ARG A 200 -8.44 -24.01 8.94
C ARG A 200 -9.50 -24.10 7.84
N ARG A 201 -10.63 -24.76 8.06
CA ARG A 201 -11.74 -24.86 7.08
C ARG A 201 -12.34 -23.50 6.75
N ARG A 202 -12.46 -22.60 7.71
CA ARG A 202 -12.98 -21.23 7.48
C ARG A 202 -12.03 -20.32 6.73
N ALA A 203 -10.74 -20.63 6.72
CA ALA A 203 -9.72 -19.89 6.00
C ALA A 203 -9.72 -20.15 4.47
N LEU A 204 -10.27 -21.27 4.03
CA LEU A 204 -10.37 -21.58 2.58
C LEU A 204 -11.30 -20.62 1.85
N VAL A 205 -12.37 -20.15 2.49
CA VAL A 205 -13.34 -19.25 1.85
C VAL A 205 -12.69 -17.94 1.38
N PRO A 206 -11.96 -17.18 2.23
CA PRO A 206 -11.29 -15.97 1.78
C PRO A 206 -10.18 -16.26 0.74
N LEU A 207 -9.47 -17.39 0.79
CA LEU A 207 -8.50 -17.74 -0.25
C LEU A 207 -9.19 -18.05 -1.60
N LEU A 208 -10.27 -18.82 -1.58
CA LEU A 208 -11.05 -19.10 -2.79
C LEU A 208 -11.67 -17.80 -3.35
N ALA A 209 -12.16 -16.92 -2.48
CA ALA A 209 -12.65 -15.60 -2.89
C ALA A 209 -11.54 -14.75 -3.52
N PHE A 210 -10.34 -14.73 -2.94
CA PHE A 210 -9.19 -14.00 -3.49
C PHE A 210 -8.83 -14.48 -4.89
N PHE A 211 -8.59 -15.78 -5.07
CA PHE A 211 -8.22 -16.34 -6.37
C PHE A 211 -9.39 -16.32 -7.36
N GLY A 212 -10.61 -16.59 -6.89
CA GLY A 212 -11.81 -16.52 -7.70
C GLY A 212 -12.03 -15.12 -8.29
N LEU A 213 -11.95 -14.08 -7.46
CA LEU A 213 -12.07 -12.69 -7.92
C LEU A 213 -10.91 -12.33 -8.87
N LEU A 214 -9.67 -12.75 -8.58
CA LEU A 214 -8.51 -12.46 -9.42
C LEU A 214 -8.65 -13.04 -10.84
N LEU A 215 -9.33 -14.19 -10.97
CA LEU A 215 -9.55 -14.86 -12.27
C LEU A 215 -10.85 -14.42 -12.95
N VAL A 216 -11.93 -14.25 -12.19
CA VAL A 216 -13.27 -14.00 -12.73
C VAL A 216 -13.47 -12.51 -13.06
N LEU A 217 -12.96 -11.58 -12.24
CA LEU A 217 -13.14 -10.14 -12.49
C LEU A 217 -12.65 -9.69 -13.88
N PRO A 218 -11.43 -10.04 -14.34
CA PRO A 218 -10.98 -9.63 -15.66
C PRO A 218 -11.84 -10.22 -16.80
N MET A 219 -12.36 -11.44 -16.63
CA MET A 219 -13.25 -12.07 -17.62
C MET A 219 -14.59 -11.32 -17.68
N LEU A 220 -15.18 -11.02 -16.53
CA LEU A 220 -16.42 -10.24 -16.46
C LEU A 220 -16.21 -8.79 -16.94
N ALA A 221 -15.09 -8.15 -16.58
CA ALA A 221 -14.77 -6.81 -17.01
C ALA A 221 -14.55 -6.71 -18.53
N SER A 222 -14.06 -7.76 -19.16
CA SER A 222 -13.94 -7.83 -20.63
C SER A 222 -15.28 -8.08 -21.33
N ALA A 223 -16.17 -8.87 -20.72
CA ALA A 223 -17.50 -9.12 -21.24
C ALA A 223 -18.45 -7.92 -21.10
N TYR A 224 -18.25 -7.11 -20.08
CA TYR A 224 -19.03 -5.90 -19.78
C TYR A 224 -18.11 -4.67 -19.71
N PRO A 225 -17.61 -4.18 -20.86
CA PRO A 225 -16.67 -3.07 -20.91
C PRO A 225 -17.31 -1.77 -20.43
N GLY A 226 -16.60 -1.02 -19.60
CA GLY A 226 -17.00 0.25 -19.04
C GLY A 226 -17.65 0.15 -17.66
N GLY A 227 -17.46 1.21 -16.87
CA GLY A 227 -18.12 1.42 -15.60
C GLY A 227 -17.54 0.64 -14.40
N TRP A 228 -18.41 0.28 -13.49
CA TRP A 228 -18.13 -0.20 -12.13
C TRP A 228 -17.24 -1.45 -12.05
N LEU A 229 -17.52 -2.43 -12.91
CA LEU A 229 -16.83 -3.72 -12.84
C LEU A 229 -15.38 -3.62 -13.34
N GLN A 230 -15.17 -2.87 -14.41
CA GLN A 230 -13.84 -2.68 -14.97
C GLN A 230 -12.95 -1.87 -14.03
N GLN A 231 -13.50 -0.82 -13.38
CA GLN A 231 -12.79 -0.04 -12.40
C GLN A 231 -12.45 -0.89 -11.15
N PHE A 232 -13.40 -1.72 -10.67
CA PHE A 232 -13.17 -2.62 -9.55
C PHE A 232 -12.04 -3.61 -9.86
N ASP A 233 -12.06 -4.27 -11.02
CA ASP A 233 -11.03 -5.20 -11.45
C ASP A 233 -9.63 -4.55 -11.46
N ARG A 234 -9.51 -3.35 -12.01
CA ARG A 234 -8.23 -2.62 -12.07
C ARG A 234 -7.66 -2.34 -10.68
N PHE A 235 -8.49 -1.84 -9.75
CA PHE A 235 -8.06 -1.55 -8.38
C PHE A 235 -7.82 -2.82 -7.57
N TYR A 236 -8.62 -3.87 -7.77
CA TYR A 236 -8.45 -5.17 -7.13
C TYR A 236 -7.09 -5.78 -7.51
N ARG A 237 -6.78 -5.82 -8.80
CA ARG A 237 -5.49 -6.33 -9.28
C ARG A 237 -4.32 -5.47 -8.80
N ALA A 238 -4.45 -4.16 -8.82
CA ALA A 238 -3.43 -3.28 -8.26
C ALA A 238 -3.15 -3.61 -6.79
N GLY A 239 -4.20 -3.77 -5.97
CA GLY A 239 -4.06 -4.13 -4.55
C GLY A 239 -3.50 -5.53 -4.31
N ALA A 240 -3.80 -6.50 -5.20
CA ALA A 240 -3.34 -7.89 -5.12
C ALA A 240 -1.84 -8.07 -5.41
N LEU A 241 -1.21 -7.10 -6.08
CA LEU A 241 0.16 -7.20 -6.58
C LEU A 241 1.18 -6.40 -5.78
N VAL A 242 0.75 -5.71 -4.73
CA VAL A 242 1.65 -4.90 -3.89
C VAL A 242 2.42 -5.79 -2.92
N PHE A 243 3.70 -5.97 -3.15
CA PHE A 243 4.63 -6.62 -2.23
C PHE A 243 5.59 -5.59 -1.61
N GLY A 244 6.10 -5.83 -0.42
CA GLY A 244 7.23 -5.10 0.15
C GLY A 244 6.95 -3.71 0.71
N GLY A 245 5.71 -3.18 0.62
CA GLY A 245 5.38 -1.90 1.27
C GLY A 245 4.34 -1.03 0.54
N GLY A 246 3.79 -0.05 1.26
CA GLY A 246 2.68 0.79 0.78
C GLY A 246 2.99 1.62 -0.47
N HIS A 247 4.24 2.10 -0.63
CA HIS A 247 4.64 2.93 -1.78
C HIS A 247 4.60 2.18 -3.12
N VAL A 248 4.69 0.86 -3.08
CA VAL A 248 4.67 -0.01 -4.26
C VAL A 248 3.31 -0.02 -4.97
N VAL A 249 2.24 0.36 -4.27
CA VAL A 249 0.92 0.51 -4.89
C VAL A 249 0.92 1.56 -6.00
N LEU A 250 1.83 2.56 -5.93
CA LEU A 250 1.89 3.69 -6.85
C LEU A 250 2.04 3.25 -8.33
N PRO A 251 3.07 2.49 -8.76
CA PRO A 251 3.19 2.08 -10.16
C PRO A 251 2.03 1.20 -10.64
N PHE A 252 1.47 0.35 -9.78
CA PHE A 252 0.33 -0.48 -10.14
C PHE A 252 -0.95 0.34 -10.32
N LEU A 253 -1.23 1.29 -9.41
CA LEU A 253 -2.35 2.21 -9.57
C LEU A 253 -2.16 3.13 -10.77
N GLN A 254 -0.93 3.62 -11.01
CA GLN A 254 -0.64 4.46 -12.16
C GLN A 254 -0.94 3.75 -13.48
N SER A 255 -0.48 2.51 -13.63
CA SER A 255 -0.80 1.72 -14.83
C SER A 255 -2.28 1.38 -14.93
N ALA A 256 -2.99 1.28 -13.80
CA ALA A 256 -4.40 0.95 -13.75
C ALA A 256 -5.32 2.12 -14.11
N VAL A 257 -4.93 3.37 -13.81
CA VAL A 257 -5.83 4.53 -13.95
C VAL A 257 -5.33 5.61 -14.93
N VAL A 258 -4.01 5.80 -15.08
CA VAL A 258 -3.46 6.84 -15.98
C VAL A 258 -3.41 6.34 -17.42
N ALA A 259 -2.87 5.12 -17.64
CA ALA A 259 -2.78 4.57 -19.00
C ALA A 259 -4.15 4.44 -19.71
N PRO A 260 -5.25 4.04 -19.02
CA PRO A 260 -6.57 4.01 -19.64
C PRO A 260 -7.31 5.37 -19.62
N GLY A 261 -6.69 6.45 -19.14
CA GLY A 261 -7.27 7.79 -19.14
C GLY A 261 -8.39 8.03 -18.11
N LEU A 262 -8.42 7.24 -17.03
CA LEU A 262 -9.38 7.47 -15.93
C LEU A 262 -9.01 8.69 -15.09
N VAL A 263 -7.73 8.98 -14.99
CA VAL A 263 -7.15 10.09 -14.22
C VAL A 263 -5.97 10.63 -15.00
N THR A 264 -5.76 11.95 -15.03
CA THR A 264 -4.58 12.53 -15.65
C THR A 264 -3.30 12.27 -14.83
N PRO A 265 -2.12 12.29 -15.45
CA PRO A 265 -0.85 12.15 -14.72
C PRO A 265 -0.71 13.21 -13.61
N ASP A 266 -1.18 14.43 -13.84
CA ASP A 266 -1.09 15.52 -12.89
C ASP A 266 -1.98 15.32 -11.67
N GLU A 267 -3.24 14.93 -11.87
CA GLU A 267 -4.16 14.57 -10.78
C GLU A 267 -3.62 13.39 -9.98
N PHE A 268 -3.05 12.38 -10.66
CA PHE A 268 -2.46 11.23 -10.01
C PHE A 268 -1.31 11.63 -9.06
N LEU A 269 -0.34 12.42 -9.55
CA LEU A 269 0.82 12.83 -8.76
C LEU A 269 0.44 13.79 -7.63
N ALA A 270 -0.47 14.73 -7.88
CA ALA A 270 -0.97 15.63 -6.85
C ALA A 270 -1.71 14.88 -5.74
N GLY A 271 -2.61 13.96 -6.11
CA GLY A 271 -3.33 13.12 -5.16
C GLY A 271 -2.39 12.22 -4.33
N TYR A 272 -1.33 11.71 -4.94
CA TYR A 272 -0.33 10.94 -4.20
C TYR A 272 0.44 11.81 -3.20
N GLY A 273 0.82 13.05 -3.60
CA GLY A 273 1.41 14.03 -2.69
C GLY A 273 0.50 14.33 -1.50
N LEU A 274 -0.79 14.58 -1.75
CA LEU A 274 -1.80 14.78 -0.69
C LEU A 274 -1.92 13.57 0.23
N ALA A 275 -1.90 12.35 -0.30
CA ALA A 275 -1.96 11.13 0.51
C ALA A 275 -0.76 10.99 1.47
N GLN A 276 0.40 11.56 1.14
CA GLN A 276 1.56 11.58 2.03
C GLN A 276 1.42 12.58 3.19
N ALA A 277 0.56 13.56 3.05
CA ALA A 277 0.30 14.56 4.10
C ALA A 277 -0.72 14.08 5.13
N LEU A 278 -1.50 13.04 4.83
CA LEU A 278 -2.56 12.54 5.70
C LEU A 278 -2.07 11.39 6.60
N PRO A 279 -2.63 11.28 7.82
CA PRO A 279 -2.45 10.10 8.66
C PRO A 279 -3.26 8.92 8.10
N GLY A 280 -2.85 7.70 8.45
CA GLY A 280 -3.55 6.49 8.03
C GLY A 280 -2.92 5.78 6.85
N PRO A 281 -3.57 4.75 6.29
CA PRO A 281 -2.97 3.89 5.28
C PRO A 281 -2.86 4.60 3.92
N LEU A 282 -1.68 4.52 3.28
CA LEU A 282 -1.42 5.11 1.97
C LEU A 282 -2.39 4.60 0.88
N PHE A 283 -2.91 3.40 1.03
CA PHE A 283 -3.93 2.83 0.13
C PHE A 283 -5.25 3.62 0.11
N ALA A 284 -5.49 4.50 1.09
CA ALA A 284 -6.60 5.46 1.04
C ALA A 284 -6.52 6.40 -0.19
N PHE A 285 -5.34 6.51 -0.82
CA PHE A 285 -5.15 7.17 -2.10
C PHE A 285 -6.10 6.65 -3.20
N ALA A 286 -6.46 5.38 -3.17
CA ALA A 286 -7.44 4.81 -4.09
C ALA A 286 -8.83 5.49 -4.01
N ALA A 287 -9.19 6.01 -2.83
CA ALA A 287 -10.43 6.76 -2.66
C ALA A 287 -10.39 8.11 -3.41
N TYR A 288 -9.24 8.78 -3.40
CA TYR A 288 -9.05 9.99 -4.22
C TYR A 288 -9.16 9.65 -5.71
N LEU A 289 -8.43 8.64 -6.17
CA LEU A 289 -8.42 8.26 -7.59
C LEU A 289 -9.82 7.88 -8.11
N GLY A 290 -10.59 7.13 -7.30
CA GLY A 290 -11.96 6.81 -7.63
C GLY A 290 -12.87 8.05 -7.65
N ALA A 291 -12.62 9.03 -6.77
CA ALA A 291 -13.41 10.25 -6.70
C ALA A 291 -13.15 11.21 -7.86
N VAL A 292 -11.88 11.37 -8.30
CA VAL A 292 -11.50 12.23 -9.45
C VAL A 292 -11.66 11.53 -10.81
N SER A 293 -12.03 10.25 -10.84
CA SER A 293 -12.15 9.50 -12.10
C SER A 293 -13.04 10.20 -13.10
N HIS A 294 -12.57 10.31 -14.36
CA HIS A 294 -13.31 10.90 -15.47
C HIS A 294 -14.40 9.98 -16.00
N GLN A 295 -14.42 8.73 -15.56
CA GLN A 295 -15.43 7.73 -15.95
C GLN A 295 -16.19 7.23 -14.71
N PRO A 296 -17.50 6.96 -14.81
CA PRO A 296 -18.26 6.35 -13.73
C PRO A 296 -17.72 4.95 -13.36
N PRO A 297 -17.76 4.61 -12.05
CA PRO A 297 -18.20 5.40 -10.91
C PRO A 297 -17.16 6.44 -10.52
N ASN A 298 -17.61 7.66 -10.23
CA ASN A 298 -16.77 8.78 -9.79
C ASN A 298 -17.37 9.46 -8.55
N GLY A 299 -16.83 10.61 -8.16
CA GLY A 299 -17.26 11.30 -6.96
C GLY A 299 -17.14 10.44 -5.69
N GLY A 300 -17.96 10.70 -4.69
CA GLY A 300 -17.91 9.97 -3.42
C GLY A 300 -18.12 8.45 -3.56
N LEU A 301 -19.04 8.04 -4.45
CA LEU A 301 -19.31 6.61 -4.71
C LEU A 301 -18.11 5.93 -5.40
N GLY A 302 -17.50 6.56 -6.38
CA GLY A 302 -16.29 6.07 -7.03
C GLY A 302 -15.14 5.92 -6.04
N GLY A 303 -14.98 6.91 -5.15
CA GLY A 303 -13.97 6.86 -4.09
C GLY A 303 -14.13 5.65 -3.16
N VAL A 304 -15.34 5.41 -2.65
CA VAL A 304 -15.63 4.25 -1.78
C VAL A 304 -15.46 2.93 -2.54
N TRP A 305 -15.89 2.88 -3.80
CA TRP A 305 -15.80 1.69 -4.65
C TRP A 305 -14.35 1.25 -4.89
N CYS A 306 -13.50 2.20 -5.28
CA CYS A 306 -12.08 1.96 -5.51
C CYS A 306 -11.32 1.64 -4.23
N LEU A 307 -11.71 2.27 -3.10
CA LEU A 307 -11.16 1.98 -1.79
C LEU A 307 -11.40 0.51 -1.41
N ILE A 308 -12.64 0.04 -1.53
CA ILE A 308 -12.98 -1.35 -1.23
C ILE A 308 -12.19 -2.28 -2.16
N ALA A 309 -12.16 -2.00 -3.45
CA ALA A 309 -11.50 -2.82 -4.44
C ALA A 309 -10.01 -3.01 -4.17
N VAL A 310 -9.27 -1.95 -3.81
CA VAL A 310 -7.82 -2.02 -3.57
C VAL A 310 -7.45 -2.72 -2.27
N PHE A 311 -8.29 -2.62 -1.23
CA PHE A 311 -8.02 -3.27 0.07
C PHE A 311 -8.44 -4.73 0.10
N LEU A 312 -9.53 -5.08 -0.59
CA LEU A 312 -10.16 -6.40 -0.51
C LEU A 312 -9.19 -7.57 -0.72
N PRO A 313 -8.30 -7.58 -1.74
CA PRO A 313 -7.40 -8.71 -1.96
C PRO A 313 -6.46 -8.93 -0.77
N GLY A 314 -5.85 -7.88 -0.23
CA GLY A 314 -4.96 -7.98 0.93
C GLY A 314 -5.67 -8.47 2.18
N LEU A 315 -6.91 -8.03 2.42
CA LEU A 315 -7.72 -8.47 3.57
C LEU A 315 -8.15 -9.94 3.45
N LEU A 316 -8.54 -10.38 2.25
CA LEU A 316 -8.85 -11.78 1.97
C LEU A 316 -7.62 -12.68 2.17
N LEU A 317 -6.45 -12.24 1.68
CA LEU A 317 -5.21 -12.98 1.83
C LEU A 317 -4.80 -13.15 3.28
N VAL A 318 -4.82 -12.09 4.09
CA VAL A 318 -4.42 -12.21 5.50
C VAL A 318 -5.40 -13.09 6.29
N ALA A 319 -6.71 -12.98 6.03
CA ALA A 319 -7.70 -13.84 6.66
C ALA A 319 -7.50 -15.31 6.29
N GLY A 320 -7.18 -15.58 5.03
CA GLY A 320 -6.95 -16.92 4.53
C GLY A 320 -5.62 -17.53 4.90
N ALA A 321 -4.54 -16.72 4.91
CA ALA A 321 -3.18 -17.20 5.18
C ALA A 321 -2.87 -17.38 6.68
N LEU A 322 -3.54 -16.63 7.56
CA LEU A 322 -3.26 -16.61 9.00
C LEU A 322 -3.20 -18.02 9.63
N PRO A 323 -4.15 -18.96 9.37
CA PRO A 323 -4.08 -20.31 9.94
C PRO A 323 -3.01 -21.23 9.32
N TRP A 324 -2.44 -20.83 8.20
CA TRP A 324 -1.41 -21.58 7.46
C TRP A 324 -0.02 -20.98 7.65
N TRP A 325 0.10 -19.90 8.39
CA TRP A 325 1.32 -19.12 8.52
C TRP A 325 2.52 -19.96 8.95
N GLU A 326 2.35 -20.84 9.92
CA GLU A 326 3.43 -21.72 10.38
C GLU A 326 4.03 -22.58 9.27
N ARG A 327 3.20 -23.05 8.32
CA ARG A 327 3.67 -23.82 7.17
C ARG A 327 4.31 -22.93 6.11
N LEU A 328 3.73 -21.77 5.84
CA LEU A 328 4.20 -20.83 4.84
C LEU A 328 5.59 -20.30 5.19
N ARG A 329 5.79 -19.86 6.42
CA ARG A 329 7.08 -19.35 6.90
C ARG A 329 8.18 -20.42 6.92
N GLY A 330 7.81 -21.67 7.11
CA GLY A 330 8.74 -22.81 7.11
C GLY A 330 9.26 -23.20 5.71
N SER A 331 8.71 -22.65 4.61
CA SER A 331 9.11 -23.00 3.25
C SER A 331 10.29 -22.15 2.75
N PRO A 332 11.52 -22.72 2.63
CA PRO A 332 12.67 -21.97 2.11
C PRO A 332 12.47 -21.47 0.69
N SER A 333 11.86 -22.32 -0.16
CA SER A 333 11.60 -21.98 -1.57
C SER A 333 10.65 -20.79 -1.72
N LEU A 334 9.63 -20.71 -0.87
CA LEU A 334 8.66 -19.62 -0.92
C LEU A 334 9.29 -18.32 -0.44
N ARG A 335 10.10 -18.36 0.62
CA ARG A 335 10.88 -17.19 1.09
C ARG A 335 11.85 -16.68 0.03
N ALA A 336 12.57 -17.58 -0.64
CA ALA A 336 13.49 -17.24 -1.70
C ALA A 336 12.77 -16.59 -2.90
N ALA A 337 11.60 -17.10 -3.30
CA ALA A 337 10.76 -16.49 -4.33
C ALA A 337 10.31 -15.07 -3.94
N LEU A 338 9.90 -14.87 -2.69
CA LEU A 338 9.50 -13.54 -2.19
C LEU A 338 10.67 -12.55 -2.12
N HIS A 339 11.87 -13.00 -1.79
CA HIS A 339 13.05 -12.14 -1.87
C HIS A 339 13.30 -11.66 -3.31
N GLY A 340 13.08 -12.52 -4.31
CA GLY A 340 13.13 -12.13 -5.71
C GLY A 340 12.03 -11.14 -6.09
N ALA A 341 10.78 -11.43 -5.71
CA ALA A 341 9.65 -10.53 -5.93
C ALA A 341 9.87 -9.15 -5.27
N ASN A 342 10.36 -9.11 -4.04
CA ASN A 342 10.66 -7.87 -3.33
C ASN A 342 11.76 -7.06 -4.01
N ALA A 343 12.77 -7.70 -4.60
CA ALA A 343 13.79 -7.02 -5.40
C ALA A 343 13.18 -6.42 -6.69
N ALA A 344 12.31 -7.18 -7.38
CA ALA A 344 11.60 -6.68 -8.56
C ALA A 344 10.72 -5.47 -8.23
N VAL A 345 10.05 -5.49 -7.09
CA VAL A 345 9.22 -4.36 -6.63
C VAL A 345 10.02 -3.07 -6.50
N VAL A 346 11.26 -3.14 -5.97
CA VAL A 346 12.16 -1.97 -5.94
C VAL A 346 12.46 -1.50 -7.36
N GLY A 347 12.69 -2.43 -8.28
CA GLY A 347 12.91 -2.11 -9.70
C GLY A 347 11.69 -1.45 -10.37
N ILE A 348 10.49 -1.95 -10.11
CA ILE A 348 9.24 -1.35 -10.62
C ILE A 348 9.06 0.07 -10.08
N LEU A 349 9.32 0.28 -8.78
CA LEU A 349 9.21 1.61 -8.18
C LEU A 349 10.28 2.58 -8.70
N LEU A 350 11.50 2.09 -8.95
CA LEU A 350 12.57 2.87 -9.58
C LEU A 350 12.21 3.23 -11.02
N ALA A 351 11.65 2.32 -11.80
CA ALA A 351 11.17 2.60 -13.14
C ALA A 351 10.09 3.70 -13.13
N ALA A 352 9.11 3.62 -12.23
CA ALA A 352 8.07 4.64 -12.08
C ALA A 352 8.65 6.00 -11.64
N LEU A 353 9.67 6.01 -10.79
CA LEU A 353 10.38 7.23 -10.41
C LEU A 353 11.07 7.88 -11.62
N ILE A 354 11.78 7.11 -12.43
CA ILE A 354 12.49 7.61 -13.62
C ILE A 354 11.46 8.12 -14.64
N ALA A 355 10.51 7.27 -14.99
CA ALA A 355 9.45 7.61 -15.95
C ALA A 355 8.11 7.00 -15.48
N PRO A 356 7.05 7.82 -15.39
CA PRO A 356 6.94 9.22 -15.80
C PRO A 356 7.11 10.26 -14.66
N ILE A 357 7.38 9.84 -13.39
CA ILE A 357 7.31 10.77 -12.24
C ILE A 357 8.34 11.89 -12.36
N ALA A 358 9.63 11.56 -12.47
CA ALA A 358 10.69 12.56 -12.57
C ALA A 358 10.63 13.31 -13.91
N THR A 359 10.54 12.58 -15.04
CA THR A 359 10.50 13.19 -16.38
C THR A 359 9.28 14.08 -16.60
N GLY A 360 8.15 13.76 -15.99
CA GLY A 360 6.93 14.57 -16.05
C GLY A 360 6.96 15.83 -15.17
N THR A 361 7.77 15.81 -14.09
CA THR A 361 7.73 16.86 -13.06
C THR A 361 8.95 17.76 -13.08
N LEU A 362 10.16 17.22 -13.24
CA LEU A 362 11.43 17.96 -13.13
C LEU A 362 11.79 18.60 -14.46
N ARG A 363 11.26 19.79 -14.73
CA ARG A 363 11.46 20.50 -16.01
C ARG A 363 12.42 21.67 -15.91
N ARG A 364 12.54 22.30 -14.73
CA ARG A 364 13.36 23.49 -14.49
C ARG A 364 14.48 23.16 -13.50
N PRO A 365 15.64 23.84 -13.53
CA PRO A 365 16.67 23.65 -12.51
C PRO A 365 16.16 23.82 -11.07
N ALA A 366 15.24 24.75 -10.84
CA ALA A 366 14.61 24.97 -9.54
C ALA A 366 13.86 23.72 -9.04
N ASP A 367 13.22 22.96 -9.93
CA ASP A 367 12.49 21.72 -9.56
C ASP A 367 13.46 20.69 -8.97
N TRP A 368 14.65 20.53 -9.57
CA TRP A 368 15.69 19.64 -9.06
C TRP A 368 16.20 20.08 -7.69
N CYS A 369 16.35 21.40 -7.46
CA CYS A 369 16.75 21.92 -6.17
C CYS A 369 15.71 21.64 -5.11
N VAL A 370 14.43 21.93 -5.37
CA VAL A 370 13.34 21.69 -4.42
C VAL A 370 13.19 20.20 -4.12
N ALA A 371 13.15 19.33 -5.14
CA ALA A 371 13.05 17.89 -4.94
C ALA A 371 14.26 17.32 -4.21
N GLY A 372 15.48 17.81 -4.51
CA GLY A 372 16.72 17.41 -3.83
C GLY A 372 16.75 17.82 -2.36
N LEU A 373 16.34 19.06 -2.05
CA LEU A 373 16.22 19.54 -0.66
C LEU A 373 15.14 18.78 0.10
N ALA A 374 14.01 18.49 -0.53
CA ALA A 374 12.95 17.67 0.05
C ALA A 374 13.42 16.25 0.35
N PHE A 375 14.14 15.61 -0.57
CA PHE A 375 14.77 14.31 -0.34
C PHE A 375 15.78 14.36 0.81
N ALA A 376 16.63 15.38 0.85
CA ALA A 376 17.60 15.60 1.92
C ALA A 376 16.91 15.76 3.28
N GLY A 377 15.82 16.51 3.33
CA GLY A 377 14.97 16.68 4.52
C GLY A 377 14.41 15.36 5.04
N LEU A 378 13.93 14.48 4.14
CA LEU A 378 13.45 13.15 4.51
C LEU A 378 14.57 12.24 5.00
N GLN A 379 15.70 12.20 4.26
CA GLN A 379 16.75 11.21 4.47
C GLN A 379 17.66 11.54 5.66
N TRP A 380 18.13 12.78 5.77
CA TRP A 380 19.14 13.18 6.77
C TRP A 380 18.54 13.96 7.95
N VAL A 381 17.62 14.88 7.68
CA VAL A 381 16.96 15.65 8.77
C VAL A 381 15.82 14.85 9.41
N LYS A 382 15.31 13.81 8.71
CA LYS A 382 14.21 12.93 9.16
C LYS A 382 12.89 13.70 9.39
N LEU A 383 12.66 14.73 8.58
CA LEU A 383 11.38 15.46 8.61
C LEU A 383 10.24 14.51 8.24
N PRO A 384 9.08 14.63 8.89
CA PRO A 384 7.92 13.83 8.50
C PRO A 384 7.43 14.22 7.11
N ALA A 385 6.86 13.26 6.37
CA ALA A 385 6.44 13.45 4.98
C ALA A 385 5.44 14.60 4.81
N TRP A 386 4.51 14.80 5.76
CA TRP A 386 3.55 15.90 5.71
C TRP A 386 4.20 17.29 5.72
N THR A 387 5.31 17.45 6.47
CA THR A 387 6.08 18.71 6.49
C THR A 387 6.72 18.97 5.13
N ILE A 388 7.29 17.92 4.50
CA ILE A 388 7.88 18.02 3.15
C ILE A 388 6.81 18.39 2.13
N VAL A 389 5.64 17.78 2.20
CA VAL A 389 4.52 18.11 1.31
C VAL A 389 4.11 19.58 1.47
N ALA A 390 3.96 20.07 2.70
CA ALA A 390 3.62 21.46 2.96
C ALA A 390 4.70 22.45 2.45
N LEU A 391 5.98 22.15 2.71
CA LEU A 391 7.11 22.98 2.25
C LEU A 391 7.20 23.00 0.72
N CYS A 392 7.05 21.86 0.06
CA CYS A 392 7.07 21.78 -1.41
C CYS A 392 5.86 22.51 -2.03
N ALA A 393 4.66 22.38 -1.43
CA ALA A 393 3.47 23.11 -1.89
C ALA A 393 3.68 24.64 -1.79
N ALA A 394 4.25 25.11 -0.67
CA ALA A 394 4.60 26.54 -0.49
C ALA A 394 5.68 26.99 -1.49
N ALA A 395 6.72 26.17 -1.69
CA ALA A 395 7.77 26.48 -2.67
C ALA A 395 7.21 26.56 -4.10
N GLY A 396 6.35 25.62 -4.48
CA GLY A 396 5.68 25.64 -5.80
C GLY A 396 4.80 26.89 -5.99
N TRP A 397 4.10 27.32 -4.94
CA TRP A 397 3.31 28.54 -4.97
C TRP A 397 4.18 29.80 -5.13
N LEU A 398 5.32 29.86 -4.45
CA LEU A 398 6.26 31.00 -4.51
C LEU A 398 7.03 31.05 -5.84
N LEU A 399 7.38 29.93 -6.42
CA LEU A 399 8.15 29.86 -7.68
C LEU A 399 7.30 30.16 -8.91
N GLY A 400 6.00 30.28 -8.75
CA GLY A 400 5.04 30.59 -9.82
C GLY A 400 5.25 29.68 -11.02
N SER A 401 4.44 28.72 -11.18
CA SER A 401 4.47 27.83 -12.35
C SER A 401 3.94 28.48 -13.59
#